data_dd80e442d519b121b4bc6129f7c19ebf
#
_entry.id   dd80e442d519b121b4bc6129f7c19ebf
#
_cell.length_a   1.000
_cell.length_b   1.000
_cell.length_c   1.000
_cell.angle_alpha   90.00
_cell.angle_beta   90.00
_cell.angle_gamma   90.00
#
_symmetry.space_group_name_H-M   'P 1'
#
loop_
_entity.id
_entity.type
_entity.pdbx_description
1 polymer ?
#
loop_
_entity_poly.entity_id
_entity_poly.type
_entity_poly.pdbx_seq_one_letter_code
_entity_poly.pdbx_strand_id
1 'polypeptide(L)'
;MRLTGILMTVALQLSCSLAFLSSCKRQSGEAHVTSAESKQAKAMLQGIWIDQETEEILFRAKGDTIYYPDSVNQPTHFRIVNDSLLLAHSSYPIVKQASHLFWFKNQNGDVVKLVKSDDPNDIFSFEQQSAPSPIVTNQLVKTDSIVMYGEQRYHWYIAINPTKYKVVKTSYSNDGVEVENDYYDNIIHLSLFRGAEKMFSSDLRKQMFNKQVPSQFLEQALLGDLQYDQVDSQGFHFTATLCIPDGGSCYLIEIIIDFTGQMSMKLLVN
;
A
#
# COMPACT_ATOMS: atom_id res chain seq x y z
N MET A 1 71.19 -69.08 -15.93
CA MET A 1 72.44 -68.67 -16.63
C MET A 1 72.22 -67.23 -17.07
N ARG A 2 72.92 -66.32 -16.44
CA ARG A 2 73.84 -65.36 -17.03
C ARG A 2 73.19 -64.47 -18.10
N LEU A 3 73.30 -63.17 -18.14
CA LEU A 3 74.22 -62.17 -17.56
C LEU A 3 73.77 -60.82 -18.07
N THR A 4 73.70 -59.88 -17.17
CA THR A 4 74.43 -58.58 -17.21
C THR A 4 74.45 -57.76 -18.47
N GLY A 5 74.23 -56.44 -18.22
CA GLY A 5 74.88 -55.31 -18.86
C GLY A 5 73.99 -54.15 -18.99
N ILE A 6 73.99 -53.23 -18.11
CA ILE A 6 74.88 -52.08 -17.82
C ILE A 6 74.89 -51.04 -18.97
N LEU A 7 74.43 -49.85 -18.52
CA LEU A 7 74.91 -48.49 -18.79
C LEU A 7 74.51 -47.83 -20.14
N MET A 8 74.06 -46.70 -20.18
CA MET A 8 74.59 -45.38 -20.01
C MET A 8 73.69 -44.34 -20.71
N THR A 9 73.19 -43.44 -19.92
CA THR A 9 73.04 -42.03 -20.15
C THR A 9 73.03 -41.49 -21.60
N VAL A 10 71.99 -40.73 -21.95
CA VAL A 10 72.15 -39.37 -22.45
C VAL A 10 70.85 -38.58 -22.10
N ALA A 11 71.09 -37.53 -21.43
CA ALA A 11 70.06 -36.49 -21.15
C ALA A 11 69.75 -35.75 -22.45
N LEU A 12 68.47 -35.64 -22.77
CA LEU A 12 68.02 -34.56 -23.66
C LEU A 12 66.76 -33.96 -23.08
N GLN A 13 66.95 -32.79 -22.58
CA GLN A 13 65.88 -31.94 -22.16
C GLN A 13 64.99 -31.60 -23.36
N LEU A 14 63.72 -31.98 -23.28
CA LEU A 14 62.69 -31.38 -24.13
C LEU A 14 61.62 -30.78 -23.22
N SER A 15 61.67 -29.46 -23.14
CA SER A 15 60.72 -28.61 -22.45
C SER A 15 59.31 -28.83 -23.01
N CYS A 16 58.50 -29.57 -22.27
CA CYS A 16 57.08 -29.71 -22.59
C CYS A 16 56.34 -28.55 -21.93
N SER A 17 56.00 -27.57 -22.79
CA SER A 17 55.15 -26.45 -22.43
C SER A 17 53.77 -26.95 -22.01
N LEU A 18 53.48 -26.99 -20.71
CA LEU A 18 52.12 -27.19 -20.23
C LEU A 18 51.30 -25.93 -20.54
N ALA A 19 50.53 -26.00 -21.62
CA ALA A 19 49.45 -25.09 -21.88
C ALA A 19 48.34 -25.31 -20.80
N PHE A 20 48.29 -24.46 -19.80
CA PHE A 20 47.15 -24.36 -18.91
C PHE A 20 45.96 -23.81 -19.72
N LEU A 21 45.08 -24.71 -20.15
CA LEU A 21 43.74 -24.35 -20.59
C LEU A 21 42.95 -23.86 -19.39
N SER A 22 43.04 -22.56 -19.10
CA SER A 22 42.13 -21.89 -18.22
C SER A 22 40.75 -21.93 -18.86
N SER A 23 39.96 -22.94 -18.50
CA SER A 23 38.53 -22.98 -18.76
C SER A 23 37.87 -21.85 -17.97
N CYS A 24 37.73 -20.70 -18.61
CA CYS A 24 36.82 -19.67 -18.12
C CYS A 24 35.41 -20.23 -18.18
N LYS A 25 34.97 -20.79 -17.04
CA LYS A 25 33.59 -21.08 -16.79
C LYS A 25 32.87 -19.71 -16.75
N ARG A 26 32.25 -19.33 -17.87
CA ARG A 26 31.36 -18.20 -17.96
C ARG A 26 30.19 -18.49 -17.02
N GLN A 27 30.34 -18.09 -15.80
CA GLN A 27 29.24 -17.99 -14.87
C GLN A 27 28.37 -16.80 -15.39
N SER A 28 27.29 -17.15 -16.08
CA SER A 28 26.21 -16.23 -16.35
C SER A 28 25.52 -15.93 -14.99
N GLY A 29 26.22 -15.19 -14.16
CA GLY A 29 25.56 -14.43 -13.10
C GLY A 29 24.81 -13.32 -13.81
N GLU A 30 23.49 -13.38 -13.79
CA GLU A 30 22.70 -12.19 -13.92
C GLU A 30 23.13 -11.25 -12.80
N ALA A 31 24.07 -10.36 -13.13
CA ALA A 31 24.33 -9.21 -12.30
C ALA A 31 23.03 -8.42 -12.29
N HIS A 32 22.25 -8.53 -11.22
CA HIS A 32 21.36 -7.46 -10.83
C HIS A 32 22.22 -6.20 -10.76
N VAL A 33 22.26 -5.46 -11.85
CA VAL A 33 22.79 -4.10 -11.87
C VAL A 33 21.80 -3.32 -11.04
N THR A 34 22.03 -3.27 -9.73
CA THR A 34 21.42 -2.25 -8.85
C THR A 34 22.00 -0.95 -9.35
N SER A 35 21.29 -0.29 -10.27
CA SER A 35 21.71 1.00 -10.77
C SER A 35 21.73 1.97 -9.58
N ALA A 36 22.89 2.59 -9.36
CA ALA A 36 23.10 3.44 -8.22
C ALA A 36 22.23 4.69 -8.31
N GLU A 37 21.67 5.09 -7.18
CA GLU A 37 20.91 6.33 -7.07
C GLU A 37 21.77 7.55 -7.43
N SER A 38 21.23 8.47 -8.24
CA SER A 38 21.91 9.72 -8.62
C SER A 38 21.80 10.75 -7.49
N LYS A 39 22.82 10.82 -6.65
CA LYS A 39 22.90 11.81 -5.56
C LYS A 39 22.86 13.26 -6.08
N GLN A 40 23.45 13.53 -7.25
CA GLN A 40 23.46 14.85 -7.86
C GLN A 40 22.05 15.24 -8.32
N ALA A 41 21.34 14.38 -9.03
CA ALA A 41 19.97 14.64 -9.47
C ALA A 41 19.04 14.84 -8.28
N LYS A 42 19.22 14.02 -7.22
CA LYS A 42 18.46 14.14 -5.97
C LYS A 42 18.72 15.48 -5.26
N ALA A 43 19.96 15.95 -5.23
CA ALA A 43 20.31 17.25 -4.67
C ALA A 43 19.68 18.41 -5.47
N MET A 44 19.62 18.31 -6.79
CA MET A 44 18.96 19.32 -7.64
C MET A 44 17.45 19.38 -7.39
N LEU A 45 16.82 18.25 -7.05
CA LEU A 45 15.39 18.18 -6.80
C LEU A 45 14.98 18.80 -5.46
N GLN A 46 15.89 19.06 -4.53
CA GLN A 46 15.55 19.66 -3.24
C GLN A 46 14.88 21.04 -3.38
N GLY A 47 13.80 21.28 -2.61
CA GLY A 47 13.06 22.55 -2.60
C GLY A 47 11.58 22.36 -2.91
N ILE A 48 10.88 23.47 -3.11
CA ILE A 48 9.45 23.53 -3.45
C ILE A 48 9.31 23.67 -4.97
N TRP A 49 8.38 22.89 -5.53
CA TRP A 49 8.16 22.83 -6.96
C TRP A 49 6.72 23.19 -7.29
N ILE A 50 6.58 24.12 -8.24
CA ILE A 50 5.30 24.64 -8.73
C ILE A 50 5.14 24.28 -10.21
N ASP A 51 3.91 24.06 -10.64
CA ASP A 51 3.59 23.88 -12.05
C ASP A 51 3.88 25.15 -12.82
N GLN A 52 4.53 25.05 -13.97
CA GLN A 52 4.95 26.20 -14.77
C GLN A 52 3.77 26.95 -15.43
N GLU A 53 2.64 26.26 -15.64
CA GLU A 53 1.47 26.82 -16.36
C GLU A 53 0.39 27.32 -15.38
N THR A 54 0.16 26.59 -14.28
CA THR A 54 -0.88 26.93 -13.30
C THR A 54 -0.38 27.70 -12.08
N GLU A 55 0.95 27.73 -11.86
CA GLU A 55 1.60 28.30 -10.68
C GLU A 55 1.17 27.63 -9.36
N GLU A 56 0.54 26.44 -9.45
CA GLU A 56 0.15 25.66 -8.27
C GLU A 56 1.36 24.94 -7.66
N ILE A 57 1.41 24.89 -6.33
CA ILE A 57 2.43 24.13 -5.60
C ILE A 57 2.12 22.65 -5.72
N LEU A 58 3.02 21.87 -6.36
CA LEU A 58 2.85 20.44 -6.50
C LEU A 58 3.40 19.65 -5.30
N PHE A 59 4.68 19.92 -4.99
CA PHE A 59 5.33 19.20 -3.89
C PHE A 59 6.57 19.95 -3.37
N ARG A 60 7.03 19.50 -2.21
CA ARG A 60 8.33 19.86 -1.62
C ARG A 60 9.20 18.61 -1.51
N ALA A 61 10.37 18.61 -2.13
CA ALA A 61 11.39 17.59 -1.89
C ALA A 61 12.31 18.03 -0.76
N LYS A 62 12.43 17.20 0.30
CA LYS A 62 13.33 17.44 1.43
C LYS A 62 13.99 16.12 1.84
N GLY A 63 15.31 16.04 1.70
CA GLY A 63 16.07 14.81 1.90
C GLY A 63 15.65 13.75 0.89
N ASP A 64 15.14 12.66 1.38
CA ASP A 64 14.68 11.49 0.60
C ASP A 64 13.16 11.45 0.42
N THR A 65 12.45 12.52 0.81
CA THR A 65 10.99 12.51 0.92
C THR A 65 10.39 13.67 0.12
N ILE A 66 9.33 13.36 -0.60
CA ILE A 66 8.42 14.34 -1.22
C ILE A 66 7.24 14.54 -0.27
N TYR A 67 6.93 15.80 0.00
CA TYR A 67 5.80 16.29 0.79
C TYR A 67 4.83 17.01 -0.15
N TYR A 68 3.54 16.82 0.07
CA TYR A 68 2.49 17.45 -0.71
C TYR A 68 1.85 18.60 0.07
N PRO A 69 1.30 19.65 -0.58
CA PRO A 69 0.69 20.79 0.12
C PRO A 69 -0.64 20.47 0.78
N ASP A 70 -1.27 19.38 0.40
CA ASP A 70 -2.55 18.94 0.99
C ASP A 70 -2.34 17.98 2.16
N SER A 71 -3.37 17.86 3.02
CA SER A 71 -3.35 16.99 4.20
C SER A 71 -3.75 15.55 3.92
N VAL A 72 -4.16 15.24 2.69
CA VAL A 72 -4.65 13.92 2.29
C VAL A 72 -3.51 13.05 1.82
N ASN A 73 -2.59 13.63 1.04
CA ASN A 73 -1.46 12.92 0.47
C ASN A 73 -0.33 12.73 1.48
N GLN A 74 0.13 11.47 1.60
CA GLN A 74 1.20 11.12 2.53
C GLN A 74 2.58 11.51 1.97
N PRO A 75 3.50 11.94 2.84
CA PRO A 75 4.90 12.09 2.46
C PRO A 75 5.45 10.79 1.90
N THR A 76 6.01 10.81 0.70
CA THR A 76 6.44 9.63 -0.04
C THR A 76 7.95 9.63 -0.24
N HIS A 77 8.59 8.48 0.03
CA HIS A 77 10.01 8.31 -0.23
C HIS A 77 10.30 8.26 -1.73
N PHE A 78 11.34 8.98 -2.19
CA PHE A 78 11.71 8.99 -3.59
C PHE A 78 13.19 8.64 -3.82
N ARG A 79 13.47 8.17 -5.02
CA ARG A 79 14.82 7.95 -5.54
C ARG A 79 14.91 8.44 -6.99
N ILE A 80 16.12 8.80 -7.41
CA ILE A 80 16.37 9.08 -8.83
C ILE A 80 17.42 8.09 -9.34
N VAL A 81 17.00 7.26 -10.29
CA VAL A 81 17.81 6.18 -10.85
C VAL A 81 17.63 6.15 -12.36
N ASN A 82 18.72 6.09 -13.11
CA ASN A 82 18.71 6.03 -14.59
C ASN A 82 17.78 7.10 -15.23
N ASP A 83 17.93 8.35 -14.84
CA ASP A 83 17.11 9.47 -15.32
C ASP A 83 15.60 9.25 -15.16
N SER A 84 15.22 8.57 -14.08
CA SER A 84 13.82 8.38 -13.69
C SER A 84 13.64 8.71 -12.21
N LEU A 85 12.58 9.46 -11.92
CA LEU A 85 12.07 9.65 -10.56
C LEU A 85 11.25 8.43 -10.18
N LEU A 86 11.66 7.76 -9.12
CA LEU A 86 10.94 6.61 -8.54
C LEU A 86 10.18 7.09 -7.32
N LEU A 87 8.86 6.98 -7.35
CA LEU A 87 7.94 7.29 -6.25
C LEU A 87 7.12 6.04 -5.95
N ALA A 88 7.10 5.60 -4.71
CA ALA A 88 6.38 4.41 -4.30
C ALA A 88 6.64 3.22 -5.25
N HIS A 89 5.67 2.86 -6.07
CA HIS A 89 5.76 1.76 -7.04
C HIS A 89 5.90 2.22 -8.50
N SER A 90 5.87 3.53 -8.76
CA SER A 90 5.88 4.12 -10.09
C SER A 90 7.23 4.73 -10.46
N SER A 91 7.49 4.75 -11.79
CA SER A 91 8.69 5.34 -12.38
C SER A 91 8.30 6.40 -13.39
N TYR A 92 8.87 7.60 -13.22
CA TYR A 92 8.60 8.78 -14.03
C TYR A 92 9.87 9.18 -14.77
N PRO A 93 9.96 8.97 -16.09
CA PRO A 93 11.13 9.37 -16.88
C PRO A 93 11.37 10.88 -16.81
N ILE A 94 12.56 11.30 -16.43
CA ILE A 94 12.97 12.69 -16.36
C ILE A 94 13.31 13.16 -17.79
N VAL A 95 12.61 14.19 -18.25
CA VAL A 95 12.82 14.80 -19.57
C VAL A 95 13.91 15.86 -19.50
N LYS A 96 13.90 16.66 -18.42
CA LYS A 96 14.85 17.74 -18.20
C LYS A 96 15.00 18.04 -16.72
N GLN A 97 16.23 18.21 -16.26
CA GLN A 97 16.49 18.59 -14.88
C GLN A 97 17.61 19.64 -14.81
N ALA A 98 17.37 20.70 -14.05
CA ALA A 98 18.35 21.71 -13.67
C ALA A 98 18.02 22.21 -12.25
N SER A 99 18.83 23.11 -11.69
CA SER A 99 18.62 23.61 -10.33
C SER A 99 17.29 24.33 -10.11
N HIS A 100 16.66 24.83 -11.18
CA HIS A 100 15.44 25.64 -11.14
C HIS A 100 14.31 25.10 -12.00
N LEU A 101 14.51 23.98 -12.70
CA LEU A 101 13.45 23.33 -13.49
C LEU A 101 13.54 21.81 -13.40
N PHE A 102 12.38 21.17 -13.44
CA PHE A 102 12.25 19.72 -13.38
C PHE A 102 11.06 19.28 -14.24
N TRP A 103 11.35 18.61 -15.36
CA TRP A 103 10.35 18.11 -16.29
C TRP A 103 10.39 16.60 -16.34
N PHE A 104 9.25 15.97 -16.20
CA PHE A 104 9.14 14.50 -16.24
C PHE A 104 7.86 14.07 -16.98
N LYS A 105 7.81 12.81 -17.38
CA LYS A 105 6.59 12.23 -17.96
C LYS A 105 5.76 11.60 -16.85
N ASN A 106 4.47 11.93 -16.81
CA ASN A 106 3.51 11.28 -15.94
C ASN A 106 3.09 9.91 -16.49
N GLN A 107 2.20 9.21 -15.79
CA GLN A 107 1.73 7.87 -16.20
C GLN A 107 0.93 7.88 -17.52
N ASN A 108 0.34 9.01 -17.88
CA ASN A 108 -0.39 9.19 -19.14
C ASN A 108 0.56 9.47 -20.34
N GLY A 109 1.85 9.72 -20.07
CA GLY A 109 2.86 10.09 -21.06
C GLY A 109 2.97 11.60 -21.32
N ASP A 110 2.19 12.43 -20.60
CA ASP A 110 2.26 13.89 -20.68
C ASP A 110 3.49 14.41 -19.97
N VAL A 111 4.03 15.52 -20.44
CA VAL A 111 5.20 16.18 -19.82
C VAL A 111 4.71 17.18 -18.79
N VAL A 112 4.92 16.85 -17.51
CA VAL A 112 4.74 17.78 -16.38
C VAL A 112 5.95 18.68 -16.31
N LYS A 113 5.73 20.00 -16.31
CA LYS A 113 6.79 21.01 -16.34
C LYS A 113 6.80 21.82 -15.05
N LEU A 114 7.77 21.57 -14.22
CA LEU A 114 7.91 22.24 -12.94
C LEU A 114 9.05 23.24 -12.94
N VAL A 115 8.84 24.33 -12.21
CA VAL A 115 9.85 25.30 -11.84
C VAL A 115 10.00 25.35 -10.32
N LYS A 116 11.21 25.62 -9.86
CA LYS A 116 11.46 25.75 -8.42
C LYS A 116 10.91 27.08 -7.94
N SER A 117 10.11 27.04 -6.87
CA SER A 117 9.65 28.25 -6.20
C SER A 117 10.82 28.96 -5.51
N ASP A 118 10.82 30.28 -5.59
CA ASP A 118 11.68 31.21 -4.86
C ASP A 118 10.90 32.08 -3.85
N ASP A 119 9.56 31.86 -3.73
CA ASP A 119 8.74 32.51 -2.72
C ASP A 119 8.93 31.83 -1.36
N PRO A 120 9.46 32.54 -0.35
CA PRO A 120 9.61 31.97 0.98
C PRO A 120 8.29 31.64 1.68
N ASN A 121 7.16 32.21 1.21
CA ASN A 121 5.84 31.97 1.79
C ASN A 121 5.27 30.60 1.40
N ASP A 122 5.73 30.01 0.30
CA ASP A 122 5.26 28.69 -0.15
C ASP A 122 5.54 27.58 0.87
N ILE A 123 6.47 27.80 1.80
CA ILE A 123 6.73 26.88 2.91
C ILE A 123 5.52 26.68 3.81
N PHE A 124 4.68 27.73 3.97
CA PHE A 124 3.51 27.66 4.84
C PHE A 124 2.45 26.67 4.32
N SER A 125 2.43 26.38 3.03
CA SER A 125 1.55 25.35 2.45
C SER A 125 1.87 23.94 2.97
N PHE A 126 3.05 23.74 3.56
CA PHE A 126 3.50 22.45 4.13
C PHE A 126 3.54 22.45 5.66
N GLU A 127 3.33 23.60 6.32
CA GLU A 127 3.38 23.69 7.79
C GLU A 127 2.07 23.28 8.45
N GLN A 128 0.96 23.34 7.73
CA GLN A 128 -0.37 22.89 8.20
C GLN A 128 -0.61 21.40 8.06
N GLN A 129 0.40 20.64 7.72
CA GLN A 129 0.34 19.18 7.76
C GLN A 129 0.26 18.71 9.23
N SER A 130 -0.89 18.92 9.84
CA SER A 130 -1.33 18.02 10.90
C SER A 130 -1.14 16.60 10.35
N ALA A 131 -0.60 15.70 11.16
CA ALA A 131 -0.49 14.30 10.79
C ALA A 131 -1.80 13.89 10.10
N PRO A 132 -1.75 13.26 8.91
CA PRO A 132 -2.92 13.04 8.10
C PRO A 132 -4.01 12.45 8.97
N SER A 133 -5.09 13.20 9.11
CA SER A 133 -6.26 12.68 9.78
C SER A 133 -6.81 11.62 8.84
N PRO A 134 -6.80 10.34 9.24
CA PRO A 134 -7.46 9.32 8.44
C PRO A 134 -8.90 9.79 8.24
N ILE A 135 -9.37 9.76 7.01
CA ILE A 135 -10.75 10.12 6.62
C ILE A 135 -11.77 9.16 7.26
N VAL A 136 -11.27 8.12 7.91
CA VAL A 136 -12.06 7.21 8.73
C VAL A 136 -12.11 7.78 10.15
N THR A 137 -13.32 7.93 10.66
CA THR A 137 -13.58 8.41 12.03
C THR A 137 -12.73 7.62 13.03
N ASN A 138 -11.67 8.25 13.57
CA ASN A 138 -10.85 7.68 14.65
C ASN A 138 -11.62 7.61 15.98
N GLN A 139 -12.94 7.61 15.92
CA GLN A 139 -13.80 7.62 17.08
C GLN A 139 -14.52 6.28 17.19
N LEU A 140 -14.55 5.77 18.41
CA LEU A 140 -15.38 4.64 18.78
C LEU A 140 -16.85 5.01 18.57
N VAL A 141 -17.53 4.31 17.66
CA VAL A 141 -18.97 4.43 17.44
C VAL A 141 -19.69 3.28 18.14
N LYS A 142 -20.69 3.59 18.93
CA LYS A 142 -21.52 2.60 19.62
C LYS A 142 -22.97 2.81 19.28
N THR A 143 -23.64 1.72 18.93
CA THR A 143 -25.08 1.71 18.63
C THR A 143 -25.69 0.49 19.29
N ASP A 144 -26.84 0.65 19.90
CA ASP A 144 -27.60 -0.45 20.48
C ASP A 144 -29.10 -0.17 20.37
N SER A 145 -29.88 -1.23 20.39
CA SER A 145 -31.35 -1.12 20.46
C SER A 145 -31.98 -2.39 20.99
N ILE A 146 -33.23 -2.23 21.39
CA ILE A 146 -34.07 -3.32 21.87
C ILE A 146 -35.11 -3.60 20.79
N VAL A 147 -35.26 -4.87 20.45
CA VAL A 147 -36.25 -5.35 19.48
C VAL A 147 -37.08 -6.46 20.08
N MET A 148 -38.35 -6.52 19.67
CA MET A 148 -39.27 -7.58 20.07
C MET A 148 -39.49 -8.56 18.91
N TYR A 149 -39.41 -9.85 19.17
CA TYR A 149 -39.81 -10.88 18.22
C TYR A 149 -40.66 -11.92 18.96
N GLY A 150 -41.91 -12.04 18.53
CA GLY A 150 -42.91 -12.73 19.33
C GLY A 150 -43.08 -12.05 20.69
N GLU A 151 -43.09 -12.84 21.77
CA GLU A 151 -43.19 -12.34 23.14
C GLU A 151 -41.80 -12.12 23.79
N GLN A 152 -40.71 -12.31 23.05
CA GLN A 152 -39.38 -12.24 23.58
C GLN A 152 -38.72 -10.88 23.28
N ARG A 153 -37.97 -10.38 24.26
CA ARG A 153 -37.19 -9.14 24.18
C ARG A 153 -35.74 -9.48 23.90
N TYR A 154 -35.18 -8.85 22.85
CA TYR A 154 -33.80 -8.98 22.47
C TYR A 154 -33.11 -7.62 22.50
N HIS A 155 -31.80 -7.62 22.76
CA HIS A 155 -30.96 -6.43 22.76
C HIS A 155 -29.74 -6.72 21.92
N TRP A 156 -29.50 -5.93 20.89
CA TRP A 156 -28.27 -5.96 20.14
C TRP A 156 -27.41 -4.76 20.45
N TYR A 157 -26.08 -4.94 20.37
CA TYR A 157 -25.08 -3.92 20.60
C TYR A 157 -24.01 -4.04 19.54
N ILE A 158 -23.66 -2.92 18.87
CA ILE A 158 -22.62 -2.79 17.89
C ILE A 158 -21.62 -1.75 18.37
N ALA A 159 -20.33 -2.06 18.30
CA ALA A 159 -19.25 -1.11 18.55
C ALA A 159 -18.23 -1.16 17.40
N ILE A 160 -18.11 -0.08 16.66
CA ILE A 160 -17.10 0.10 15.62
C ILE A 160 -15.87 0.67 16.29
N ASN A 161 -14.81 -0.15 16.36
CA ASN A 161 -13.55 0.17 17.02
C ASN A 161 -12.50 0.47 15.96
N PRO A 162 -12.07 1.73 15.82
CA PRO A 162 -10.93 2.06 14.98
C PRO A 162 -9.67 1.33 15.45
N THR A 163 -8.89 0.84 14.51
CA THR A 163 -7.65 0.12 14.79
C THR A 163 -6.43 0.89 14.28
N LYS A 164 -5.24 0.33 14.49
CA LYS A 164 -3.98 0.78 13.86
C LYS A 164 -3.60 -0.09 12.66
N TYR A 165 -4.51 -0.94 12.18
CA TYR A 165 -4.27 -1.76 10.99
C TYR A 165 -4.38 -0.89 9.75
N LYS A 166 -3.23 -0.65 9.15
CA LYS A 166 -3.05 0.24 8.01
C LYS A 166 -3.52 -0.43 6.72
N VAL A 167 -4.25 0.31 5.91
CA VAL A 167 -4.59 -0.03 4.53
C VAL A 167 -4.03 1.09 3.66
N VAL A 168 -3.07 0.77 2.83
CA VAL A 168 -2.45 1.73 1.92
C VAL A 168 -3.21 1.69 0.60
N LYS A 169 -3.68 2.84 0.13
CA LYS A 169 -4.30 2.99 -1.18
C LYS A 169 -3.44 3.91 -2.04
N THR A 170 -3.00 3.38 -3.16
CA THR A 170 -2.36 4.18 -4.20
C THR A 170 -3.41 4.92 -5.02
N SER A 171 -3.20 6.20 -5.24
CA SER A 171 -4.00 7.05 -6.13
C SER A 171 -3.06 7.89 -7.00
N TYR A 172 -3.61 8.71 -7.89
CA TYR A 172 -2.84 9.62 -8.72
C TYR A 172 -3.38 11.03 -8.53
N SER A 173 -2.47 12.00 -8.38
CA SER A 173 -2.80 13.42 -8.38
C SER A 173 -3.37 13.86 -9.74
N ASN A 174 -3.91 15.06 -9.82
CA ASN A 174 -4.39 15.64 -11.09
C ASN A 174 -3.28 15.69 -12.16
N ASP A 175 -2.02 15.79 -11.74
CA ASP A 175 -0.85 15.80 -12.62
C ASP A 175 -0.36 14.40 -13.00
N GLY A 176 -1.10 13.33 -12.62
CA GLY A 176 -0.75 11.95 -12.90
C GLY A 176 0.47 11.44 -12.11
N VAL A 177 0.77 12.06 -10.97
CA VAL A 177 1.81 11.60 -10.04
C VAL A 177 1.19 10.68 -9.01
N GLU A 178 1.84 9.53 -8.78
CA GLU A 178 1.41 8.54 -7.78
C GLU A 178 1.54 9.10 -6.37
N VAL A 179 0.48 8.94 -5.58
CA VAL A 179 0.42 9.29 -4.17
C VAL A 179 -0.15 8.13 -3.37
N GLU A 180 0.40 7.90 -2.19
CA GLU A 180 -0.09 6.88 -1.26
C GLU A 180 -0.88 7.53 -0.13
N ASN A 181 -2.06 6.98 0.12
CA ASN A 181 -2.94 7.41 1.21
C ASN A 181 -3.08 6.28 2.24
N ASP A 182 -2.94 6.64 3.50
CA ASP A 182 -3.05 5.72 4.62
C ASP A 182 -4.44 5.79 5.23
N TYR A 183 -5.11 4.65 5.29
CA TYR A 183 -6.37 4.46 5.99
C TYR A 183 -6.21 3.43 7.09
N TYR A 184 -7.08 3.46 8.09
CA TYR A 184 -7.07 2.49 9.18
C TYR A 184 -8.36 1.69 9.20
N ASP A 185 -8.21 0.37 9.28
CA ASP A 185 -9.33 -0.56 9.30
C ASP A 185 -10.01 -0.57 10.67
N ASN A 186 -11.23 -1.09 10.75
CA ASN A 186 -11.99 -1.23 11.99
C ASN A 186 -12.11 -2.69 12.40
N ILE A 187 -12.37 -2.88 13.70
CA ILE A 187 -12.92 -4.12 14.26
C ILE A 187 -14.31 -3.76 14.77
N ILE A 188 -15.33 -4.48 14.32
CA ILE A 188 -16.71 -4.24 14.73
C ILE A 188 -17.13 -5.34 15.69
N HIS A 189 -17.37 -4.97 16.94
CA HIS A 189 -17.93 -5.86 17.94
C HIS A 189 -19.44 -5.93 17.80
N LEU A 190 -20.00 -7.11 17.65
CA LEU A 190 -21.43 -7.38 17.62
C LEU A 190 -21.80 -8.31 18.79
N SER A 191 -22.74 -7.91 19.60
CA SER A 191 -23.35 -8.75 20.66
C SER A 191 -24.85 -8.77 20.55
N LEU A 192 -25.46 -9.90 20.86
CA LEU A 192 -26.91 -10.13 20.88
C LEU A 192 -27.31 -10.84 22.16
N PHE A 193 -28.35 -10.34 22.82
CA PHE A 193 -28.85 -10.84 24.09
C PHE A 193 -30.35 -11.16 23.99
N ARG A 194 -30.79 -12.20 24.67
CA ARG A 194 -32.19 -12.50 24.95
C ARG A 194 -32.45 -12.30 26.44
N GLY A 195 -33.07 -11.18 26.82
CA GLY A 195 -33.11 -10.76 28.20
C GLY A 195 -31.71 -10.56 28.78
N ALA A 196 -31.32 -11.37 29.77
CA ALA A 196 -29.99 -11.39 30.38
C ALA A 196 -29.02 -12.42 29.75
N GLU A 197 -29.51 -13.29 28.90
CA GLU A 197 -28.71 -14.32 28.27
C GLU A 197 -28.02 -13.81 27.03
N LYS A 198 -26.69 -14.00 26.96
CA LYS A 198 -25.90 -13.65 25.77
C LYS A 198 -26.01 -14.78 24.74
N MET A 199 -26.66 -14.49 23.62
CA MET A 199 -26.84 -15.44 22.51
C MET A 199 -25.62 -15.44 21.57
N PHE A 200 -25.07 -14.26 21.27
CA PHE A 200 -23.97 -14.08 20.36
C PHE A 200 -23.04 -12.97 20.83
N SER A 201 -21.74 -13.11 20.57
CA SER A 201 -20.77 -12.03 20.79
C SER A 201 -19.52 -12.37 19.98
N SER A 202 -19.14 -11.48 19.06
CA SER A 202 -17.97 -11.67 18.21
C SER A 202 -17.40 -10.33 17.74
N ASP A 203 -16.07 -10.32 17.51
CA ASP A 203 -15.37 -9.24 16.83
C ASP A 203 -15.28 -9.58 15.35
N LEU A 204 -15.97 -8.80 14.54
CA LEU A 204 -15.95 -8.92 13.09
C LEU A 204 -14.73 -8.18 12.54
N ARG A 205 -14.02 -8.83 11.62
CA ARG A 205 -12.85 -8.30 10.90
C ARG A 205 -13.04 -8.52 9.41
N LYS A 206 -12.51 -7.66 8.56
CA LYS A 206 -12.67 -7.77 7.10
C LYS A 206 -12.24 -9.13 6.53
N GLN A 207 -11.26 -9.80 7.15
CA GLN A 207 -10.78 -11.12 6.71
C GLN A 207 -11.83 -12.22 6.84
N MET A 208 -12.85 -12.03 7.68
CA MET A 208 -13.95 -13.00 7.83
C MET A 208 -14.86 -13.08 6.61
N PHE A 209 -14.81 -12.05 5.74
CA PHE A 209 -15.62 -11.93 4.53
C PHE A 209 -14.94 -12.51 3.27
N ASN A 210 -13.86 -13.27 3.42
CA ASN A 210 -13.04 -13.78 2.30
C ASN A 210 -13.77 -14.80 1.40
N LYS A 211 -14.91 -15.34 1.83
CA LYS A 211 -15.76 -16.20 1.01
C LYS A 211 -16.77 -15.44 0.16
N GLN A 212 -17.11 -14.22 0.56
CA GLN A 212 -18.10 -13.37 -0.09
C GLN A 212 -17.45 -12.30 -0.97
N VAL A 213 -16.21 -11.88 -0.62
CA VAL A 213 -15.52 -10.76 -1.23
C VAL A 213 -14.15 -11.20 -1.76
N PRO A 214 -13.77 -10.84 -3.00
CA PRO A 214 -12.47 -11.17 -3.55
C PRO A 214 -11.31 -10.65 -2.71
N SER A 215 -10.23 -11.44 -2.59
CA SER A 215 -9.07 -11.10 -1.76
C SER A 215 -8.44 -9.77 -2.14
N GLN A 216 -8.30 -9.49 -3.46
CA GLN A 216 -7.75 -8.22 -3.96
C GLN A 216 -8.56 -7.00 -3.51
N PHE A 217 -9.89 -7.15 -3.41
CA PHE A 217 -10.73 -6.09 -2.88
C PHE A 217 -10.53 -5.91 -1.37
N LEU A 218 -10.49 -7.02 -0.61
CA LEU A 218 -10.30 -6.98 0.85
C LEU A 218 -8.96 -6.35 1.25
N GLU A 219 -7.92 -6.49 0.43
CA GLU A 219 -6.62 -5.86 0.69
C GLU A 219 -6.71 -4.34 0.75
N GLN A 220 -7.55 -3.75 -0.11
CA GLN A 220 -7.73 -2.31 -0.26
C GLN A 220 -8.95 -1.76 0.48
N ALA A 221 -9.86 -2.61 0.94
CA ALA A 221 -11.10 -2.22 1.59
C ALA A 221 -10.94 -2.02 3.09
N LEU A 222 -11.87 -1.25 3.65
CA LEU A 222 -12.10 -1.09 5.08
C LEU A 222 -13.45 -1.71 5.45
N LEU A 223 -13.54 -2.32 6.63
CA LEU A 223 -14.81 -2.65 7.24
C LEU A 223 -15.37 -1.37 7.87
N GLY A 224 -16.22 -0.67 7.12
CA GLY A 224 -16.66 0.70 7.47
C GLY A 224 -17.81 0.74 8.45
N ASP A 225 -18.81 -0.14 8.29
CA ASP A 225 -20.07 -0.06 9.05
C ASP A 225 -20.71 -1.43 9.25
N LEU A 226 -21.58 -1.50 10.25
CA LEU A 226 -22.50 -2.60 10.50
C LEU A 226 -23.85 -2.03 11.00
N GLN A 227 -24.90 -2.26 10.25
CA GLN A 227 -26.25 -1.77 10.57
C GLN A 227 -27.17 -2.93 10.86
N TYR A 228 -28.06 -2.73 11.84
CA TYR A 228 -29.18 -3.65 12.09
C TYR A 228 -30.29 -3.33 11.08
N ASP A 229 -30.83 -4.36 10.45
CA ASP A 229 -31.91 -4.22 9.47
C ASP A 229 -33.26 -4.66 10.06
N GLN A 230 -33.35 -5.93 10.43
CA GLN A 230 -34.63 -6.53 10.92
C GLN A 230 -34.39 -7.81 11.72
N VAL A 231 -35.46 -8.32 12.29
CA VAL A 231 -35.55 -9.69 12.84
C VAL A 231 -36.75 -10.40 12.21
N ASP A 232 -36.53 -11.63 11.77
CA ASP A 232 -37.57 -12.48 11.20
C ASP A 232 -37.42 -13.94 11.68
N SER A 233 -38.06 -14.90 10.98
CA SER A 233 -38.03 -16.34 11.34
C SER A 233 -36.63 -16.98 11.17
N GLN A 234 -35.70 -16.35 10.42
CA GLN A 234 -34.32 -16.79 10.24
C GLN A 234 -33.40 -16.32 11.35
N GLY A 235 -33.73 -15.14 11.95
CA GLY A 235 -32.93 -14.54 12.99
C GLY A 235 -32.82 -13.03 12.86
N PHE A 236 -31.69 -12.49 13.32
CA PHE A 236 -31.37 -11.06 13.32
C PHE A 236 -30.47 -10.75 12.13
N HIS A 237 -30.92 -9.82 11.29
CA HIS A 237 -30.27 -9.40 10.07
C HIS A 237 -29.50 -8.11 10.30
N PHE A 238 -28.24 -8.14 9.85
CA PHE A 238 -27.35 -6.97 9.87
C PHE A 238 -26.69 -6.83 8.51
N THR A 239 -26.41 -5.61 8.06
CA THR A 239 -25.67 -5.34 6.84
C THR A 239 -24.29 -4.78 7.20
N ALA A 240 -23.26 -5.53 6.84
CA ALA A 240 -21.87 -5.06 6.91
C ALA A 240 -21.47 -4.40 5.61
N THR A 241 -20.78 -3.24 5.72
CA THR A 241 -20.30 -2.45 4.58
C THR A 241 -18.78 -2.50 4.51
N LEU A 242 -18.26 -3.02 3.39
CA LEU A 242 -16.82 -3.00 3.06
C LEU A 242 -16.62 -2.13 1.84
N CYS A 243 -15.86 -1.04 1.97
CA CYS A 243 -15.61 -0.09 0.87
C CYS A 243 -14.13 0.16 0.67
N ILE A 244 -13.73 0.38 -0.57
CA ILE A 244 -12.44 0.98 -0.89
C ILE A 244 -12.54 2.47 -0.53
N PRO A 245 -11.66 3.00 0.34
CA PRO A 245 -11.69 4.41 0.73
C PRO A 245 -11.56 5.31 -0.51
N ASP A 246 -12.26 6.45 -0.52
CA ASP A 246 -12.33 7.42 -1.63
C ASP A 246 -12.68 6.79 -2.98
N GLY A 247 -13.31 5.63 -2.96
CA GLY A 247 -13.79 4.91 -4.13
C GLY A 247 -15.30 4.74 -4.07
N GLY A 248 -15.95 4.64 -5.23
CA GLY A 248 -17.37 4.31 -5.33
C GLY A 248 -17.69 2.82 -5.15
N SER A 249 -16.70 1.98 -4.88
CA SER A 249 -16.87 0.52 -4.85
C SER A 249 -17.03 0.01 -3.42
N CYS A 250 -18.18 -0.63 -3.15
CA CYS A 250 -18.50 -1.26 -1.87
C CYS A 250 -19.10 -2.64 -2.08
N TYR A 251 -18.83 -3.53 -1.12
CA TYR A 251 -19.57 -4.77 -0.94
C TYR A 251 -20.47 -4.65 0.27
N LEU A 252 -21.72 -5.05 0.10
CA LEU A 252 -22.72 -5.16 1.18
C LEU A 252 -22.94 -6.64 1.47
N ILE A 253 -22.71 -7.04 2.72
CA ILE A 253 -22.81 -8.41 3.16
C ILE A 253 -23.85 -8.50 4.27
N GLU A 254 -24.89 -9.29 4.02
CA GLU A 254 -25.84 -9.67 5.04
C GLU A 254 -25.21 -10.65 6.03
N ILE A 255 -25.33 -10.33 7.31
CA ILE A 255 -24.97 -11.18 8.44
C ILE A 255 -26.26 -11.58 9.14
N ILE A 256 -26.54 -12.86 9.25
CA ILE A 256 -27.70 -13.37 9.97
C ILE A 256 -27.21 -14.10 11.21
N ILE A 257 -27.73 -13.70 12.38
CA ILE A 257 -27.54 -14.42 13.64
C ILE A 257 -28.85 -15.12 13.97
N ASP A 258 -28.88 -16.44 13.90
CA ASP A 258 -30.07 -17.21 14.20
C ASP A 258 -30.39 -17.26 15.70
N PHE A 259 -31.56 -17.79 16.07
CA PHE A 259 -32.01 -17.91 17.48
C PHE A 259 -31.18 -18.87 18.33
N THR A 260 -30.25 -19.63 17.71
CA THR A 260 -29.25 -20.49 18.40
C THR A 260 -27.93 -19.79 18.60
N GLY A 261 -27.76 -18.55 18.05
CA GLY A 261 -26.52 -17.79 18.09
C GLY A 261 -25.51 -18.18 17.00
N GLN A 262 -25.94 -18.89 15.96
CA GLN A 262 -25.05 -19.19 14.82
C GLN A 262 -25.10 -18.06 13.80
N MET A 263 -23.91 -17.70 13.31
CA MET A 263 -23.71 -16.65 12.32
C MET A 263 -23.57 -17.24 10.91
N SER A 264 -24.31 -16.67 9.97
CA SER A 264 -24.14 -16.90 8.53
C SER A 264 -23.97 -15.59 7.79
N MET A 265 -23.35 -15.64 6.60
CA MET A 265 -23.05 -14.46 5.79
C MET A 265 -23.43 -14.71 4.33
N LYS A 266 -23.99 -13.69 3.69
CA LYS A 266 -24.41 -13.73 2.29
C LYS A 266 -24.10 -12.38 1.63
N LEU A 267 -23.56 -12.41 0.41
CA LEU A 267 -23.38 -11.22 -0.41
C LEU A 267 -24.74 -10.67 -0.83
N LEU A 268 -24.97 -9.37 -0.60
CA LEU A 268 -26.16 -8.65 -1.04
C LEU A 268 -25.91 -7.93 -2.38
N VAL A 269 -24.88 -7.06 -2.39
CA VAL A 269 -24.54 -6.24 -3.55
C VAL A 269 -23.02 -6.04 -3.61
N ASN A 270 -22.51 -5.89 -4.80
CA ASN A 270 -21.13 -5.53 -5.12
C ASN A 270 -21.07 -4.33 -6.10
#